data_16cb5dc308a4727e369508e572e204e7
#
_entry.id   16cb5dc308a4727e369508e572e204e7
#
_cell.length_a   1.000
_cell.length_b   1.000
_cell.length_c   1.000
_cell.angle_alpha   90.00
_cell.angle_beta   90.00
_cell.angle_gamma   90.00
#
_symmetry.space_group_name_H-M   'P 1'
#
loop_
_entity.id
_entity.type
_entity.pdbx_description
1 polymer ?
#
loop_
_entity_poly.entity_id
_entity_poly.type
_entity_poly.pdbx_seq_one_letter_code
_entity_poly.pdbx_strand_id
1 'polypeptide(L)'
;QVLKNNKSFDLKLDSNSFYLPVDFSNKSYNIHQKVIFNTPLKLNVQKDYVTCHNVLLKKSDTLSKIKTKKHIYPVFHTNNQVWYSSIEQDFLKSKKVMWTRSGYTKPFYDDGTMGCTDMGYYILVDNKEKGENLQHNLNSVLFKYILTTAKWSGFGNEKVFSSLPMLPNDKKLTDSQIYEMFKITDDEIKYIESYGNKKISKKKGMTKIVNSTQRVKKLGEVFTPKELVIKILCLIPKTEYIENKTFLDPTCGDGAFLVEVVKMKMKYGIPLTDILDTLYGVDIMEDNVLKAKQRILHIVGDNKPNRDILDKNILCKNGMIYDYSFRKAKGVEKYYEHI
;
A
#
# COMPACT_ATOMS: atom_id res chain seq x y z
N GLN A 1 14.09 17.63 7.95
CA GLN A 1 15.05 17.25 6.90
C GLN A 1 14.61 15.95 6.26
N VAL A 2 14.61 15.88 4.93
CA VAL A 2 14.23 14.69 4.18
C VAL A 2 15.44 14.19 3.38
N LEU A 3 15.72 12.88 3.44
CA LEU A 3 16.82 12.25 2.71
C LEU A 3 16.26 11.46 1.51
N LYS A 4 16.74 11.77 0.30
CA LYS A 4 16.40 11.03 -0.92
C LYS A 4 17.63 10.91 -1.82
N ASN A 5 17.99 9.67 -2.16
CA ASN A 5 19.15 9.37 -3.03
C ASN A 5 20.45 10.06 -2.55
N ASN A 6 20.75 9.97 -1.25
CA ASN A 6 21.88 10.62 -0.57
C ASN A 6 21.91 12.17 -0.65
N LYS A 7 20.83 12.78 -1.08
CA LYS A 7 20.66 14.24 -1.01
C LYS A 7 19.69 14.57 0.11
N SER A 8 20.10 15.44 1.01
CA SER A 8 19.20 16.03 1.99
C SER A 8 18.57 17.29 1.41
N PHE A 9 17.32 17.53 1.74
CA PHE A 9 16.68 18.80 1.50
C PHE A 9 15.81 19.16 2.70
N ASP A 10 15.72 20.44 2.98
CA ASP A 10 14.86 20.95 4.04
C ASP A 10 13.51 21.28 3.45
N LEU A 11 12.47 20.78 4.11
CA LEU A 11 11.09 21.03 3.79
C LEU A 11 10.43 21.74 4.98
N LYS A 12 10.00 22.98 4.77
CA LYS A 12 9.19 23.70 5.75
C LYS A 12 7.76 23.18 5.65
N LEU A 13 7.33 22.45 6.67
CA LEU A 13 5.97 21.90 6.72
C LEU A 13 5.00 23.02 7.12
N ASP A 14 3.87 23.08 6.41
CA ASP A 14 2.72 23.88 6.78
C ASP A 14 1.94 23.17 7.91
N SER A 15 1.35 23.92 8.83
CA SER A 15 0.51 23.40 9.91
C SER A 15 -0.68 22.60 9.41
N ASN A 16 -1.16 22.88 8.20
CA ASN A 16 -2.28 22.18 7.56
C ASN A 16 -1.87 20.85 6.90
N SER A 17 -0.57 20.53 6.86
CA SER A 17 -0.07 19.33 6.20
C SER A 17 -0.26 18.11 7.09
N PHE A 18 -1.02 17.13 6.62
CA PHE A 18 -1.30 15.90 7.36
C PHE A 18 -0.67 14.65 6.71
N TYR A 19 0.09 14.83 5.61
CA TYR A 19 0.94 13.81 4.99
C TYR A 19 2.04 14.46 4.15
N LEU A 20 3.04 13.65 3.78
CA LEU A 20 4.07 14.01 2.79
C LEU A 20 3.83 13.23 1.50
N PRO A 21 3.97 13.84 0.32
CA PRO A 21 3.92 13.11 -0.94
C PRO A 21 5.02 12.03 -1.03
N VAL A 22 4.70 10.84 -1.56
CA VAL A 22 5.62 9.69 -1.62
C VAL A 22 6.83 9.88 -2.52
N ASP A 23 6.83 10.88 -3.36
CA ASP A 23 7.97 11.24 -4.22
C ASP A 23 8.97 12.18 -3.55
N PHE A 24 8.69 12.63 -2.33
CA PHE A 24 9.59 13.40 -1.45
C PHE A 24 10.34 14.51 -2.18
N SER A 25 9.63 15.48 -2.73
CA SER A 25 10.24 16.64 -3.36
C SER A 25 9.53 17.92 -2.97
N ASN A 26 10.25 19.05 -2.93
CA ASN A 26 9.66 20.36 -2.65
C ASN A 26 8.58 20.71 -3.69
N LYS A 27 8.80 20.38 -4.97
CA LYS A 27 7.81 20.60 -6.03
C LYS A 27 6.52 19.83 -5.74
N SER A 28 6.64 18.55 -5.41
CA SER A 28 5.48 17.73 -5.07
C SER A 28 4.75 18.27 -3.85
N TYR A 29 5.48 18.61 -2.81
CA TYR A 29 4.88 19.17 -1.61
C TYR A 29 4.13 20.49 -1.89
N ASN A 30 4.71 21.40 -2.66
CA ASN A 30 4.06 22.66 -3.06
C ASN A 30 2.78 22.42 -3.86
N ILE A 31 2.79 21.45 -4.78
CA ILE A 31 1.58 21.06 -5.53
C ILE A 31 0.50 20.58 -4.56
N HIS A 32 0.84 19.70 -3.60
CA HIS A 32 -0.12 19.22 -2.61
C HIS A 32 -0.62 20.33 -1.67
N GLN A 33 0.24 21.32 -1.31
CA GLN A 33 -0.21 22.49 -0.58
C GLN A 33 -1.29 23.26 -1.33
N LYS A 34 -1.06 23.55 -2.61
CA LYS A 34 -2.01 24.29 -3.46
C LYS A 34 -3.33 23.56 -3.64
N VAL A 35 -3.29 22.24 -3.84
CA VAL A 35 -4.46 21.45 -4.23
C VAL A 35 -5.20 20.88 -3.02
N ILE A 36 -4.50 20.41 -2.00
CA ILE A 36 -5.08 19.66 -0.89
C ILE A 36 -5.06 20.43 0.42
N PHE A 37 -3.88 20.92 0.86
CA PHE A 37 -3.77 21.41 2.22
C PHE A 37 -4.41 22.80 2.41
N ASN A 38 -4.20 23.70 1.47
CA ASN A 38 -4.60 25.11 1.60
C ASN A 38 -5.91 25.45 0.85
N THR A 39 -6.61 24.45 0.28
CA THR A 39 -7.90 24.69 -0.36
C THR A 39 -9.02 24.69 0.71
N PRO A 40 -9.75 25.79 0.89
CA PRO A 40 -10.74 25.90 1.97
C PRO A 40 -12.01 25.08 1.71
N LEU A 41 -12.47 25.07 0.46
CA LEU A 41 -13.70 24.36 0.09
C LEU A 41 -13.39 22.93 -0.36
N LYS A 42 -14.06 21.96 0.25
CA LYS A 42 -13.89 20.54 -0.01
C LYS A 42 -15.12 19.93 -0.66
N LEU A 43 -14.90 18.90 -1.48
CA LEU A 43 -15.97 18.05 -1.97
C LEU A 43 -16.61 17.29 -0.81
N ASN A 44 -17.93 17.14 -0.85
CA ASN A 44 -18.65 16.34 0.13
C ASN A 44 -18.53 14.85 -0.21
N VAL A 45 -17.34 14.29 0.07
CA VAL A 45 -17.05 12.87 -0.14
C VAL A 45 -17.66 12.06 1.00
N GLN A 46 -18.51 11.12 0.65
CA GLN A 46 -19.23 10.26 1.57
C GLN A 46 -18.72 8.83 1.51
N LYS A 47 -18.96 8.07 2.58
CA LYS A 47 -18.60 6.66 2.73
C LYS A 47 -19.70 5.96 3.51
N ASP A 48 -20.04 4.74 3.10
CA ASP A 48 -20.90 3.88 3.90
C ASP A 48 -20.12 3.12 4.97
N TYR A 49 -20.66 3.08 6.18
CA TYR A 49 -20.10 2.34 7.31
C TYR A 49 -20.95 1.11 7.69
N VAL A 50 -22.15 1.00 7.14
CA VAL A 50 -23.10 -0.07 7.47
C VAL A 50 -22.74 -1.37 6.74
N THR A 51 -22.31 -1.26 5.48
CA THR A 51 -22.03 -2.40 4.61
C THR A 51 -20.54 -2.72 4.59
N CYS A 52 -20.04 -3.32 5.68
CA CYS A 52 -18.61 -3.57 5.87
C CYS A 52 -18.16 -4.86 5.18
N HIS A 53 -17.11 -4.79 4.33
CA HIS A 53 -16.55 -5.95 3.62
C HIS A 53 -15.98 -7.03 4.55
N ASN A 54 -15.44 -6.65 5.71
CA ASN A 54 -14.87 -7.59 6.70
C ASN A 54 -15.92 -8.55 7.27
N VAL A 55 -17.17 -8.17 7.17
CA VAL A 55 -18.29 -9.00 7.61
C VAL A 55 -18.41 -10.28 6.77
N LEU A 56 -17.94 -10.27 5.51
CA LEU A 56 -17.88 -11.48 4.66
C LEU A 56 -16.93 -12.56 5.17
N LEU A 57 -15.86 -12.18 5.84
CA LEU A 57 -14.90 -13.14 6.38
C LEU A 57 -15.48 -13.96 7.55
N LYS A 58 -16.55 -13.46 8.17
CA LYS A 58 -17.21 -14.05 9.33
C LYS A 58 -18.58 -14.68 9.00
N LYS A 59 -18.86 -15.08 7.77
CA LYS A 59 -20.18 -15.57 7.33
C LYS A 59 -21.30 -14.55 7.58
N SER A 60 -21.08 -13.32 7.19
CA SER A 60 -22.06 -12.26 7.33
C SER A 60 -23.33 -12.54 6.52
N ASP A 61 -24.43 -12.32 7.17
CA ASP A 61 -25.75 -12.32 6.52
C ASP A 61 -26.03 -11.08 5.67
N THR A 62 -25.13 -10.09 5.65
CA THR A 62 -25.34 -8.79 5.02
C THR A 62 -24.81 -8.71 3.60
N LEU A 63 -23.68 -9.37 3.29
CA LEU A 63 -23.01 -9.28 1.99
C LEU A 63 -22.80 -10.66 1.34
N SER A 64 -22.94 -10.69 0.03
CA SER A 64 -22.62 -11.85 -0.81
C SER A 64 -21.88 -11.41 -2.07
N LYS A 65 -20.95 -12.24 -2.56
CA LYS A 65 -20.29 -12.04 -3.87
C LYS A 65 -21.19 -12.36 -5.05
N ILE A 66 -22.23 -13.14 -4.81
CA ILE A 66 -23.21 -13.55 -5.82
C ILE A 66 -24.60 -13.07 -5.40
N LYS A 67 -25.44 -12.76 -6.38
CA LYS A 67 -26.85 -12.42 -6.13
C LYS A 67 -27.60 -13.64 -5.62
N THR A 68 -28.35 -13.48 -4.54
CA THR A 68 -29.20 -14.54 -3.95
C THR A 68 -30.61 -13.98 -3.70
N LYS A 69 -31.55 -14.82 -3.24
CA LYS A 69 -32.88 -14.37 -2.85
C LYS A 69 -32.85 -13.32 -1.72
N LYS A 70 -31.85 -13.37 -0.83
CA LYS A 70 -31.67 -12.45 0.29
C LYS A 70 -30.80 -11.24 -0.08
N HIS A 71 -29.74 -11.45 -0.86
CA HIS A 71 -28.78 -10.42 -1.23
C HIS A 71 -29.11 -9.93 -2.65
N ILE A 72 -29.94 -8.90 -2.74
CA ILE A 72 -30.50 -8.41 -4.00
C ILE A 72 -29.94 -7.05 -4.42
N TYR A 73 -29.45 -6.25 -3.49
CA TYR A 73 -29.01 -4.88 -3.73
C TYR A 73 -27.55 -4.85 -4.18
N PRO A 74 -27.25 -4.40 -5.41
CA PRO A 74 -25.88 -4.36 -5.90
C PRO A 74 -25.10 -3.27 -5.17
N VAL A 75 -23.86 -3.62 -4.75
CA VAL A 75 -22.92 -2.71 -4.06
C VAL A 75 -21.57 -2.79 -4.72
N PHE A 76 -21.03 -1.63 -5.07
CA PHE A 76 -19.70 -1.51 -5.64
C PHE A 76 -18.64 -1.84 -4.58
N HIS A 77 -17.67 -2.65 -4.96
CA HIS A 77 -16.55 -3.06 -4.12
C HIS A 77 -15.21 -2.76 -4.82
N THR A 78 -14.10 -3.22 -4.28
CA THR A 78 -12.76 -3.01 -4.86
C THR A 78 -12.59 -3.68 -6.23
N ASN A 79 -11.68 -3.15 -7.05
CA ASN A 79 -11.29 -3.73 -8.34
C ASN A 79 -12.45 -3.95 -9.34
N ASN A 80 -13.39 -3.00 -9.39
CA ASN A 80 -14.58 -3.06 -10.25
C ASN A 80 -15.49 -4.27 -9.97
N GLN A 81 -15.42 -4.85 -8.79
CA GLN A 81 -16.32 -5.92 -8.39
C GLN A 81 -17.64 -5.34 -7.89
N VAL A 82 -18.73 -5.97 -8.27
CA VAL A 82 -20.06 -5.73 -7.71
C VAL A 82 -20.39 -6.91 -6.83
N TRP A 83 -20.71 -6.64 -5.57
CA TRP A 83 -21.25 -7.58 -4.61
C TRP A 83 -22.72 -7.27 -4.37
N TYR A 84 -23.38 -8.02 -3.51
CA TYR A 84 -24.80 -7.87 -3.25
C TYR A 84 -25.06 -7.77 -1.74
N SER A 85 -25.85 -6.78 -1.34
CA SER A 85 -26.28 -6.58 0.03
C SER A 85 -27.71 -7.12 0.27
N SER A 86 -27.98 -7.57 1.48
CA SER A 86 -29.34 -7.85 1.95
C SER A 86 -30.05 -6.58 2.47
N ILE A 87 -29.30 -5.48 2.63
CA ILE A 87 -29.78 -4.18 3.10
C ILE A 87 -29.73 -3.18 1.94
N GLU A 88 -30.84 -2.49 1.69
CA GLU A 88 -30.86 -1.35 0.76
C GLU A 88 -30.21 -0.15 1.41
N GLN A 89 -29.27 0.48 0.72
CA GLN A 89 -28.61 1.71 1.17
C GLN A 89 -29.43 2.91 0.72
N ASP A 90 -29.61 3.92 1.56
CA ASP A 90 -30.45 5.10 1.31
C ASP A 90 -30.04 5.85 0.02
N PHE A 91 -28.74 5.83 -0.29
CA PHE A 91 -28.19 6.49 -1.48
C PHE A 91 -28.12 5.57 -2.73
N LEU A 92 -28.58 4.30 -2.63
CA LEU A 92 -28.48 3.35 -3.74
C LEU A 92 -29.07 3.94 -5.02
N LYS A 93 -30.28 4.47 -4.96
CA LYS A 93 -31.02 5.04 -6.09
C LYS A 93 -30.60 6.48 -6.46
N SER A 94 -29.68 7.08 -5.70
CA SER A 94 -29.19 8.42 -5.96
C SER A 94 -28.13 8.47 -7.03
N LYS A 95 -28.15 9.52 -7.86
CA LYS A 95 -27.09 9.80 -8.83
C LYS A 95 -25.82 10.21 -8.09
N LYS A 96 -24.68 9.64 -8.47
CA LYS A 96 -23.41 9.84 -7.76
C LYS A 96 -22.20 9.57 -8.61
N VAL A 97 -21.07 10.14 -8.20
CA VAL A 97 -19.74 9.78 -8.69
C VAL A 97 -19.06 8.91 -7.66
N MET A 98 -18.55 7.75 -8.06
CA MET A 98 -18.02 6.72 -7.17
C MET A 98 -16.59 6.34 -7.52
N TRP A 99 -15.84 5.90 -6.52
CA TRP A 99 -14.51 5.25 -6.66
C TRP A 99 -14.18 4.38 -5.46
N THR A 100 -13.08 3.62 -5.53
CA THR A 100 -12.69 2.72 -4.44
C THR A 100 -11.53 3.23 -3.61
N ARG A 101 -11.48 2.81 -2.35
CA ARG A 101 -10.38 3.06 -1.40
C ARG A 101 -9.08 2.39 -1.84
N SER A 102 -9.16 1.17 -2.31
CA SER A 102 -8.00 0.38 -2.78
C SER A 102 -8.02 0.22 -4.29
N GLY A 103 -6.84 0.32 -4.88
CA GLY A 103 -6.72 0.33 -6.34
C GLY A 103 -6.95 1.74 -6.92
N TYR A 104 -6.60 1.90 -8.19
CA TYR A 104 -6.81 3.15 -8.92
C TYR A 104 -8.04 3.01 -9.81
N THR A 105 -9.18 2.69 -9.18
CA THR A 105 -10.43 2.78 -9.92
C THR A 105 -10.67 4.23 -10.19
N LYS A 106 -10.71 4.58 -11.46
CA LYS A 106 -11.06 5.94 -11.88
C LYS A 106 -12.45 6.27 -11.35
N PRO A 107 -12.68 7.49 -10.84
CA PRO A 107 -14.03 7.94 -10.56
C PRO A 107 -14.96 7.70 -11.74
N PHE A 108 -16.14 7.16 -11.49
CA PHE A 108 -17.15 6.90 -12.50
C PHE A 108 -18.53 7.37 -12.02
N TYR A 109 -19.36 7.78 -12.95
CA TYR A 109 -20.74 8.17 -12.68
C TYR A 109 -21.63 6.91 -12.57
N ASP A 110 -22.52 6.90 -11.58
CA ASP A 110 -23.58 5.92 -11.40
C ASP A 110 -24.94 6.61 -11.37
N ASP A 111 -25.87 6.12 -12.18
CA ASP A 111 -27.24 6.68 -12.34
C ASP A 111 -28.24 6.05 -11.34
N GLY A 112 -27.79 5.74 -10.13
CA GLY A 112 -28.64 5.14 -9.09
C GLY A 112 -28.84 3.64 -9.26
N THR A 113 -27.84 2.95 -9.79
CA THR A 113 -27.90 1.50 -10.05
C THR A 113 -27.30 0.66 -8.94
N MET A 114 -26.40 1.21 -8.10
CA MET A 114 -25.73 0.47 -7.07
C MET A 114 -25.36 1.34 -5.85
N GLY A 115 -25.21 0.70 -4.71
CA GLY A 115 -24.58 1.25 -3.52
C GLY A 115 -23.06 1.01 -3.50
N CYS A 116 -22.44 1.08 -2.33
CA CYS A 116 -21.04 0.71 -2.15
C CYS A 116 -20.80 0.01 -0.82
N THR A 117 -19.73 -0.79 -0.73
CA THR A 117 -19.22 -1.28 0.55
C THR A 117 -18.40 -0.18 1.24
N ASP A 118 -17.96 -0.42 2.47
CA ASP A 118 -17.03 0.45 3.20
C ASP A 118 -15.69 0.69 2.47
N MET A 119 -15.46 0.00 1.38
CA MET A 119 -14.32 0.19 0.48
C MET A 119 -14.58 1.19 -0.64
N GLY A 120 -15.82 1.69 -0.77
CA GLY A 120 -16.23 2.70 -1.74
C GLY A 120 -16.37 4.08 -1.13
N TYR A 121 -16.19 5.07 -1.98
CA TYR A 121 -16.50 6.49 -1.72
C TYR A 121 -17.42 6.99 -2.79
N TYR A 122 -18.27 7.95 -2.44
CA TYR A 122 -19.17 8.56 -3.39
C TYR A 122 -19.42 10.04 -3.10
N ILE A 123 -19.85 10.75 -4.13
CA ILE A 123 -20.34 12.13 -4.07
C ILE A 123 -21.70 12.13 -4.74
N LEU A 124 -22.74 12.58 -4.03
CA LEU A 124 -24.06 12.77 -4.60
C LEU A 124 -24.06 13.93 -5.59
N VAL A 125 -24.79 13.77 -6.67
CA VAL A 125 -24.95 14.80 -7.72
C VAL A 125 -26.42 14.93 -8.12
N ASP A 126 -26.83 16.12 -8.50
CA ASP A 126 -28.23 16.42 -8.78
C ASP A 126 -28.74 15.73 -10.06
N ASN A 127 -27.87 15.65 -11.07
CA ASN A 127 -28.23 15.10 -12.38
C ASN A 127 -27.04 14.46 -13.07
N LYS A 128 -27.29 13.79 -14.19
CA LYS A 128 -26.30 13.06 -14.98
C LYS A 128 -25.19 13.98 -15.51
N GLU A 129 -25.56 15.13 -16.04
CA GLU A 129 -24.60 16.07 -16.62
C GLU A 129 -23.57 16.52 -15.58
N LYS A 130 -24.01 16.95 -14.39
CA LYS A 130 -23.12 17.31 -13.27
C LYS A 130 -22.25 16.14 -12.82
N GLY A 131 -22.79 14.93 -12.81
CA GLY A 131 -22.05 13.73 -12.46
C GLY A 131 -20.94 13.39 -13.46
N GLU A 132 -21.24 13.45 -14.75
CA GLU A 132 -20.27 13.21 -15.82
C GLU A 132 -19.20 14.32 -15.87
N ASN A 133 -19.57 15.58 -15.64
CA ASN A 133 -18.62 16.68 -15.55
C ASN A 133 -17.68 16.52 -14.35
N LEU A 134 -18.20 16.21 -13.17
CA LEU A 134 -17.39 15.96 -11.98
C LEU A 134 -16.47 14.75 -12.16
N GLN A 135 -17.00 13.66 -12.74
CA GLN A 135 -16.21 12.48 -13.11
C GLN A 135 -15.04 12.86 -14.02
N HIS A 136 -15.30 13.67 -15.05
CA HIS A 136 -14.27 14.12 -15.98
C HIS A 136 -13.18 14.91 -15.24
N ASN A 137 -13.57 15.90 -14.44
CA ASN A 137 -12.66 16.79 -13.72
C ASN A 137 -11.81 16.04 -12.68
N LEU A 138 -12.39 15.08 -11.96
CA LEU A 138 -11.65 14.19 -11.04
C LEU A 138 -10.69 13.24 -11.77
N ASN A 139 -10.90 12.98 -13.06
CA ASN A 139 -10.01 12.14 -13.87
C ASN A 139 -8.90 12.94 -14.60
N SER A 140 -8.71 14.21 -14.30
CA SER A 140 -7.65 15.04 -14.86
C SER A 140 -6.24 14.53 -14.53
N VAL A 141 -5.24 15.03 -15.25
CA VAL A 141 -3.82 14.67 -15.03
C VAL A 141 -3.37 15.09 -13.63
N LEU A 142 -3.77 16.27 -13.16
CA LEU A 142 -3.45 16.76 -11.82
C LEU A 142 -3.99 15.84 -10.72
N PHE A 143 -5.28 15.46 -10.77
CA PHE A 143 -5.87 14.61 -9.75
C PHE A 143 -5.33 13.18 -9.77
N LYS A 144 -5.00 12.63 -10.93
CA LYS A 144 -4.28 11.36 -11.03
C LYS A 144 -2.90 11.44 -10.36
N TYR A 145 -2.19 12.54 -10.57
CA TYR A 145 -0.90 12.78 -9.92
C TYR A 145 -1.06 12.87 -8.40
N ILE A 146 -1.98 13.71 -7.89
CA ILE A 146 -2.27 13.88 -6.45
C ILE A 146 -2.59 12.54 -5.80
N LEU A 147 -3.59 11.81 -6.31
CA LEU A 147 -4.01 10.53 -5.74
C LEU A 147 -2.91 9.46 -5.79
N THR A 148 -2.01 9.57 -6.76
CA THR A 148 -0.86 8.66 -6.87
C THR A 148 0.23 8.96 -5.86
N THR A 149 0.52 10.24 -5.61
CA THR A 149 1.61 10.69 -4.74
C THR A 149 1.20 10.88 -3.29
N ALA A 150 -0.10 11.03 -3.00
CA ALA A 150 -0.64 11.03 -1.65
C ALA A 150 -0.72 9.63 -1.01
N LYS A 151 -0.61 8.56 -1.81
CA LYS A 151 -0.87 7.21 -1.35
C LYS A 151 0.36 6.54 -0.73
N TRP A 152 0.41 6.44 0.59
CA TRP A 152 1.45 5.73 1.34
C TRP A 152 1.19 4.23 1.48
N SER A 153 -0.08 3.84 1.62
CA SER A 153 -0.50 2.44 1.77
C SER A 153 -1.82 2.16 1.07
N GLY A 154 -2.23 0.90 1.01
CA GLY A 154 -3.53 0.50 0.46
C GLY A 154 -4.74 1.13 1.17
N PHE A 155 -4.60 1.48 2.44
CA PHE A 155 -5.69 1.89 3.33
C PHE A 155 -5.62 3.32 3.85
N GLY A 156 -4.50 4.04 3.69
CA GLY A 156 -4.24 5.37 4.28
C GLY A 156 -4.91 6.56 3.59
N ASN A 157 -5.82 6.35 2.63
CA ASN A 157 -6.29 7.43 1.74
C ASN A 157 -7.54 8.18 2.22
N GLU A 158 -8.15 7.80 3.33
CA GLU A 158 -9.42 8.38 3.77
C GLU A 158 -9.35 9.90 3.98
N LYS A 159 -8.30 10.37 4.69
CA LYS A 159 -8.06 11.80 4.88
C LYS A 159 -7.83 12.56 3.57
N VAL A 160 -7.17 11.92 2.59
CA VAL A 160 -6.94 12.54 1.28
C VAL A 160 -8.26 12.70 0.53
N PHE A 161 -9.10 11.68 0.51
CA PHE A 161 -10.40 11.75 -0.15
C PHE A 161 -11.34 12.78 0.49
N SER A 162 -11.41 12.84 1.82
CA SER A 162 -12.20 13.85 2.54
C SER A 162 -11.63 15.28 2.39
N SER A 163 -10.40 15.40 1.89
CA SER A 163 -9.73 16.69 1.66
C SER A 163 -9.66 17.08 0.18
N LEU A 164 -10.31 16.34 -0.71
CA LEU A 164 -10.37 16.72 -2.12
C LEU A 164 -11.06 18.09 -2.27
N PRO A 165 -10.45 19.00 -3.05
CA PRO A 165 -10.98 20.35 -3.21
C PRO A 165 -12.29 20.33 -3.98
N MET A 166 -13.12 21.36 -3.74
CA MET A 166 -14.31 21.59 -4.54
C MET A 166 -13.93 21.79 -6.01
N LEU A 167 -14.58 21.04 -6.88
CA LEU A 167 -14.45 21.15 -8.33
C LEU A 167 -15.77 21.56 -8.95
N PRO A 168 -15.74 22.41 -9.98
CA PRO A 168 -16.93 22.69 -10.79
C PRO A 168 -17.53 21.38 -11.34
N ASN A 169 -18.84 21.28 -11.30
CA ASN A 169 -19.58 20.18 -11.89
C ASN A 169 -20.59 20.63 -12.95
N ASP A 170 -20.66 21.94 -13.23
CA ASP A 170 -21.45 22.54 -14.28
C ASP A 170 -20.84 22.41 -15.68
N LYS A 171 -19.53 22.13 -15.75
CA LYS A 171 -18.79 21.97 -17.01
C LYS A 171 -17.61 21.01 -16.89
N LYS A 172 -17.19 20.44 -18.01
CA LYS A 172 -15.93 19.70 -18.15
C LYS A 172 -14.79 20.69 -18.32
N LEU A 173 -13.75 20.56 -17.48
CA LEU A 173 -12.57 21.39 -17.53
C LEU A 173 -11.44 20.68 -18.30
N THR A 174 -10.67 21.43 -19.07
CA THR A 174 -9.39 20.95 -19.61
C THR A 174 -8.33 20.87 -18.50
N ASP A 175 -7.28 20.08 -18.72
CA ASP A 175 -6.15 20.02 -17.76
C ASP A 175 -5.54 21.41 -17.53
N SER A 176 -5.45 22.26 -18.57
CA SER A 176 -4.96 23.65 -18.46
C SER A 176 -5.81 24.49 -17.54
N GLN A 177 -7.14 24.41 -17.65
CA GLN A 177 -8.08 25.14 -16.77
C GLN A 177 -7.98 24.66 -15.33
N ILE A 178 -7.75 23.37 -15.11
CA ILE A 178 -7.53 22.81 -13.77
C ILE A 178 -6.21 23.28 -13.21
N TYR A 179 -5.13 23.31 -13.99
CA TYR A 179 -3.84 23.86 -13.55
C TYR A 179 -3.95 25.34 -13.17
N GLU A 180 -4.63 26.12 -13.98
CA GLU A 180 -4.89 27.55 -13.70
C GLU A 180 -5.69 27.74 -12.39
N MET A 181 -6.75 26.96 -12.19
CA MET A 181 -7.60 26.99 -10.98
C MET A 181 -6.78 26.81 -9.69
N PHE A 182 -5.77 25.94 -9.70
CA PHE A 182 -4.90 25.69 -8.56
C PHE A 182 -3.57 26.43 -8.64
N LYS A 183 -3.42 27.37 -9.56
CA LYS A 183 -2.18 28.17 -9.75
C LYS A 183 -0.93 27.28 -9.85
N ILE A 184 -1.04 26.20 -10.62
CA ILE A 184 0.07 25.30 -10.91
C ILE A 184 0.98 25.97 -11.93
N THR A 185 2.24 26.11 -11.62
CA THR A 185 3.24 26.76 -12.50
C THR A 185 3.68 25.82 -13.62
N ASP A 186 4.24 26.38 -14.72
CA ASP A 186 4.76 25.61 -15.85
C ASP A 186 5.80 24.56 -15.42
N ASP A 187 6.61 24.89 -14.43
CA ASP A 187 7.62 24.00 -13.85
C ASP A 187 6.98 22.83 -13.06
N GLU A 188 5.86 23.10 -12.40
CA GLU A 188 5.09 22.07 -11.70
C GLU A 188 4.31 21.20 -12.70
N ILE A 189 3.77 21.79 -13.78
CA ILE A 189 3.11 21.04 -14.87
C ILE A 189 4.10 20.06 -15.50
N LYS A 190 5.30 20.52 -15.89
CA LYS A 190 6.37 19.66 -16.42
C LYS A 190 6.74 18.54 -15.43
N TYR A 191 6.74 18.84 -14.14
CA TYR A 191 7.02 17.85 -13.09
C TYR A 191 5.92 16.78 -13.02
N ILE A 192 4.65 17.17 -13.00
CA ILE A 192 3.48 16.30 -12.99
C ILE A 192 3.50 15.35 -14.20
N GLU A 193 3.68 15.90 -15.39
CA GLU A 193 3.73 15.14 -16.64
C GLU A 193 4.92 14.17 -16.70
N SER A 194 6.10 14.62 -16.24
CA SER A 194 7.28 13.75 -16.14
C SER A 194 7.11 12.59 -15.17
N TYR A 195 6.31 12.78 -14.13
CA TYR A 195 6.01 11.74 -13.15
C TYR A 195 5.17 10.61 -13.74
N GLY A 196 4.20 10.95 -14.59
CA GLY A 196 3.40 9.98 -15.36
C GLY A 196 4.27 9.13 -16.30
N ASN A 197 5.17 9.78 -17.04
CA ASN A 197 6.07 9.13 -17.98
C ASN A 197 7.13 8.24 -17.30
N LYS A 198 7.64 8.63 -16.12
CA LYS A 198 8.56 7.80 -15.32
C LYS A 198 7.91 6.51 -14.82
N LYS A 199 6.61 6.46 -14.60
CA LYS A 199 5.90 5.21 -14.28
C LYS A 199 5.79 4.27 -15.47
N ILE A 200 5.61 4.80 -16.67
CA ILE A 200 5.55 4.01 -17.91
C ILE A 200 6.93 3.43 -18.24
N SER A 201 8.00 4.21 -18.09
CA SER A 201 9.38 3.74 -18.32
C SER A 201 9.86 2.76 -17.24
N LYS A 202 9.46 2.94 -15.96
CA LYS A 202 9.72 1.95 -14.90
C LYS A 202 8.97 0.62 -15.13
N LYS A 203 7.76 0.64 -15.71
CA LYS A 203 7.09 -0.60 -16.14
C LYS A 203 7.82 -1.30 -17.28
N LYS A 204 8.54 -0.59 -18.15
CA LYS A 204 9.37 -1.19 -19.23
C LYS A 204 10.76 -1.63 -18.74
N GLY A 205 11.31 -1.04 -17.68
CA GLY A 205 12.64 -1.37 -17.12
C GLY A 205 12.62 -2.34 -15.93
N MET A 206 11.46 -2.68 -15.38
CA MET A 206 11.29 -3.73 -14.35
C MET A 206 10.95 -5.09 -14.97
N THR A 207 11.71 -5.49 -15.96
CA THR A 207 11.73 -6.87 -16.42
C THR A 207 12.66 -7.67 -15.51
N LYS A 208 12.07 -8.67 -14.85
CA LYS A 208 12.68 -9.72 -14.04
C LYS A 208 12.84 -9.41 -12.54
N ILE A 209 11.75 -9.35 -11.81
CA ILE A 209 11.52 -10.03 -10.53
C ILE A 209 9.99 -10.08 -10.35
N VAL A 210 9.31 -10.88 -11.13
CA VAL A 210 7.90 -11.18 -10.88
C VAL A 210 7.80 -12.69 -10.87
N ASN A 211 7.72 -13.26 -9.69
CA ASN A 211 7.08 -14.55 -9.54
C ASN A 211 5.72 -14.46 -10.22
N SER A 212 5.29 -15.52 -10.84
CA SER A 212 4.16 -15.55 -11.76
C SER A 212 3.03 -14.61 -11.32
N THR A 213 2.42 -13.91 -12.24
CA THR A 213 1.29 -12.98 -12.00
C THR A 213 0.19 -13.60 -11.11
N GLN A 214 0.15 -14.93 -11.03
CA GLN A 214 -0.74 -15.68 -10.16
C GLN A 214 -0.34 -15.65 -8.67
N ARG A 215 0.95 -15.66 -8.33
CA ARG A 215 1.43 -15.59 -6.94
C ARG A 215 1.22 -14.19 -6.36
N VAL A 216 1.50 -13.15 -7.14
CA VAL A 216 1.20 -11.76 -6.74
C VAL A 216 -0.31 -11.56 -6.50
N LYS A 217 -1.17 -12.15 -7.34
CA LYS A 217 -2.63 -12.03 -7.19
C LYS A 217 -3.21 -12.86 -6.05
N LYS A 218 -2.68 -14.07 -5.81
CA LYS A 218 -3.21 -15.01 -4.78
C LYS A 218 -2.64 -14.76 -3.40
N LEU A 219 -1.36 -14.42 -3.29
CA LEU A 219 -0.61 -14.37 -2.03
C LEU A 219 -0.11 -12.97 -1.68
N GLY A 220 -0.24 -12.00 -2.58
CA GLY A 220 0.32 -10.66 -2.37
C GLY A 220 1.86 -10.62 -2.38
N GLU A 221 2.51 -11.67 -2.93
CA GLU A 221 3.95 -11.83 -2.88
C GLU A 221 4.67 -10.74 -3.68
N VAL A 222 5.30 -9.81 -2.98
CA VAL A 222 6.10 -8.73 -3.56
C VAL A 222 7.43 -8.65 -2.81
N PHE A 223 8.53 -8.96 -3.49
CA PHE A 223 9.85 -8.83 -2.89
C PHE A 223 10.24 -7.37 -2.70
N THR A 224 10.77 -7.06 -1.53
CA THR A 224 11.22 -5.70 -1.19
C THR A 224 12.54 -5.42 -1.93
N PRO A 225 12.68 -4.35 -2.71
CA PRO A 225 13.93 -3.99 -3.37
C PRO A 225 15.05 -3.77 -2.35
N LYS A 226 16.27 -4.21 -2.70
CA LYS A 226 17.45 -4.16 -1.81
C LYS A 226 17.71 -2.76 -1.23
N GLU A 227 17.57 -1.71 -2.04
CA GLU A 227 17.78 -0.33 -1.62
C GLU A 227 16.78 0.09 -0.53
N LEU A 228 15.55 -0.41 -0.59
CA LEU A 228 14.53 -0.16 0.41
C LEU A 228 14.81 -0.97 1.69
N VAL A 229 15.21 -2.23 1.55
CA VAL A 229 15.64 -3.08 2.69
C VAL A 229 16.74 -2.39 3.48
N ILE A 230 17.81 -1.94 2.81
CA ILE A 230 18.93 -1.24 3.45
C ILE A 230 18.44 0.02 4.17
N LYS A 231 17.58 0.82 3.55
CA LYS A 231 17.04 2.03 4.18
C LYS A 231 16.25 1.73 5.45
N ILE A 232 15.42 0.70 5.45
CA ILE A 232 14.64 0.29 6.62
C ILE A 232 15.58 -0.21 7.72
N LEU A 233 16.55 -1.06 7.40
CA LEU A 233 17.50 -1.58 8.37
C LEU A 233 18.41 -0.49 8.95
N CYS A 234 18.73 0.56 8.20
CA CYS A 234 19.48 1.71 8.72
C CYS A 234 18.70 2.56 9.75
N LEU A 235 17.39 2.37 9.90
CA LEU A 235 16.58 2.98 10.96
C LEU A 235 16.75 2.26 12.31
N ILE A 236 17.21 1.04 12.30
CA ILE A 236 17.49 0.25 13.52
C ILE A 236 18.79 0.78 14.14
N PRO A 237 18.82 1.05 15.45
CA PRO A 237 20.02 1.50 16.13
C PRO A 237 21.22 0.55 15.90
N LYS A 238 22.40 1.12 15.70
CA LYS A 238 23.63 0.32 15.49
C LYS A 238 23.93 -0.65 16.63
N THR A 239 23.53 -0.29 17.84
CA THR A 239 23.68 -1.13 19.04
C THR A 239 23.02 -2.48 18.88
N GLU A 240 21.87 -2.58 18.23
CA GLU A 240 21.14 -3.82 18.00
C GLU A 240 21.95 -4.83 17.16
N TYR A 241 22.77 -4.32 16.23
CA TYR A 241 23.68 -5.14 15.44
C TYR A 241 24.97 -5.50 16.22
N ILE A 242 25.57 -4.52 16.90
CA ILE A 242 26.83 -4.69 17.65
C ILE A 242 26.64 -5.65 18.83
N GLU A 243 25.51 -5.55 19.54
CA GLU A 243 25.16 -6.45 20.65
C GLU A 243 24.62 -7.81 20.17
N ASN A 244 24.65 -8.05 18.89
CA ASN A 244 24.17 -9.28 18.25
C ASN A 244 22.74 -9.68 18.67
N LYS A 245 21.81 -8.71 18.75
CA LYS A 245 20.40 -8.99 19.05
C LYS A 245 19.77 -9.92 18.02
N THR A 246 18.72 -10.60 18.43
CA THR A 246 17.92 -11.48 17.56
C THR A 246 17.12 -10.69 16.55
N PHE A 247 17.15 -11.11 15.30
CA PHE A 247 16.34 -10.58 14.21
C PHE A 247 15.39 -11.65 13.70
N LEU A 248 14.11 -11.33 13.65
CA LEU A 248 13.05 -12.17 13.11
C LEU A 248 12.35 -11.47 11.94
N ASP A 249 12.26 -12.16 10.81
CA ASP A 249 11.39 -11.78 9.69
C ASP A 249 10.26 -12.81 9.56
N PRO A 250 9.02 -12.49 10.00
CA PRO A 250 7.89 -13.42 10.03
C PRO A 250 7.29 -13.72 8.65
N THR A 251 7.76 -13.02 7.61
CA THR A 251 7.34 -13.19 6.20
C THR A 251 8.54 -13.00 5.28
N CYS A 252 9.59 -13.78 5.53
CA CYS A 252 10.94 -13.47 5.03
C CYS A 252 11.09 -13.54 3.50
N GLY A 253 10.12 -14.09 2.78
CA GLY A 253 10.21 -14.23 1.32
C GLY A 253 11.51 -14.94 0.92
N ASP A 254 12.19 -14.40 -0.07
CA ASP A 254 13.52 -14.90 -0.51
C ASP A 254 14.69 -14.45 0.39
N GLY A 255 14.41 -13.95 1.60
CA GLY A 255 15.38 -13.56 2.60
C GLY A 255 16.03 -12.19 2.39
N ALA A 256 15.39 -11.27 1.69
CA ALA A 256 15.96 -9.96 1.37
C ALA A 256 16.44 -9.19 2.62
N PHE A 257 15.63 -9.14 3.68
CA PHE A 257 16.00 -8.51 4.95
C PHE A 257 17.07 -9.32 5.69
N LEU A 258 16.90 -10.63 5.81
CA LEU A 258 17.84 -11.50 6.52
C LEU A 258 19.25 -11.42 5.95
N VAL A 259 19.39 -11.40 4.63
CA VAL A 259 20.67 -11.25 3.92
C VAL A 259 21.36 -9.94 4.27
N GLU A 260 20.66 -8.85 4.31
CA GLU A 260 21.27 -7.54 4.63
C GLU A 260 21.56 -7.40 6.14
N VAL A 261 20.78 -8.04 7.04
CA VAL A 261 21.10 -8.14 8.48
C VAL A 261 22.42 -8.89 8.68
N VAL A 262 22.62 -10.03 8.00
CA VAL A 262 23.90 -10.78 8.04
C VAL A 262 25.07 -9.87 7.67
N LYS A 263 24.97 -9.16 6.55
CA LYS A 263 26.03 -8.24 6.08
C LYS A 263 26.30 -7.10 7.07
N MET A 264 25.26 -6.55 7.69
CA MET A 264 25.41 -5.50 8.70
C MET A 264 26.12 -6.00 9.93
N LYS A 265 25.74 -7.17 10.47
CA LYS A 265 26.41 -7.78 11.62
C LYS A 265 27.87 -8.13 11.30
N MET A 266 28.15 -8.70 10.13
CA MET A 266 29.53 -8.94 9.66
C MET A 266 30.37 -7.66 9.63
N LYS A 267 29.79 -6.56 9.12
CA LYS A 267 30.46 -5.26 9.09
C LYS A 267 30.85 -4.74 10.48
N TYR A 268 30.12 -5.14 11.52
CA TYR A 268 30.42 -4.82 12.90
C TYR A 268 31.29 -5.87 13.62
N GLY A 269 31.82 -6.85 12.88
CA GLY A 269 32.77 -7.82 13.40
C GLY A 269 32.18 -8.98 14.19
N ILE A 270 30.85 -9.20 14.08
CA ILE A 270 30.18 -10.33 14.75
C ILE A 270 30.61 -11.65 14.08
N PRO A 271 31.00 -12.68 14.84
CA PRO A 271 31.35 -14.00 14.28
C PRO A 271 30.19 -14.62 13.51
N LEU A 272 30.49 -15.33 12.41
CA LEU A 272 29.44 -15.86 11.51
C LEU A 272 28.48 -16.84 12.21
N THR A 273 28.99 -17.67 13.10
CA THR A 273 28.21 -18.61 13.92
C THR A 273 27.17 -17.85 14.76
N ASP A 274 27.64 -16.82 15.46
CA ASP A 274 26.81 -16.03 16.36
C ASP A 274 25.74 -15.23 15.58
N ILE A 275 26.07 -14.80 14.37
CA ILE A 275 25.08 -14.15 13.46
C ILE A 275 23.95 -15.12 13.14
N LEU A 276 24.28 -16.35 12.75
CA LEU A 276 23.28 -17.34 12.34
C LEU A 276 22.39 -17.78 13.50
N ASP A 277 22.92 -17.86 14.71
CA ASP A 277 22.18 -18.23 15.91
C ASP A 277 21.12 -17.19 16.31
N THR A 278 21.25 -15.96 15.85
CA THR A 278 20.35 -14.84 16.15
C THR A 278 19.50 -14.39 14.95
N LEU A 279 19.50 -15.19 13.87
CA LEU A 279 18.78 -14.87 12.64
C LEU A 279 17.63 -15.84 12.41
N TYR A 280 16.39 -15.35 12.38
CA TYR A 280 15.17 -16.15 12.25
C TYR A 280 14.31 -15.68 11.10
N GLY A 281 13.66 -16.63 10.40
CA GLY A 281 12.76 -16.34 9.30
C GLY A 281 11.63 -17.35 9.18
N VAL A 282 10.48 -16.89 8.75
CA VAL A 282 9.33 -17.73 8.43
C VAL A 282 8.75 -17.29 7.10
N ASP A 283 8.43 -18.24 6.22
CA ASP A 283 7.65 -17.97 5.01
C ASP A 283 6.76 -19.17 4.71
N ILE A 284 5.60 -18.91 4.11
CA ILE A 284 4.64 -19.96 3.77
C ILE A 284 5.07 -20.76 2.52
N MET A 285 5.98 -20.20 1.71
CA MET A 285 6.41 -20.78 0.45
C MET A 285 7.78 -21.46 0.59
N GLU A 286 7.81 -22.75 0.35
CA GLU A 286 9.03 -23.56 0.48
C GLU A 286 10.16 -23.09 -0.43
N ASP A 287 9.88 -22.73 -1.68
CA ASP A 287 10.87 -22.22 -2.62
C ASP A 287 11.47 -20.86 -2.19
N ASN A 288 10.74 -20.05 -1.47
CA ASN A 288 11.23 -18.81 -0.87
C ASN A 288 12.20 -19.13 0.26
N VAL A 289 11.81 -20.02 1.17
CA VAL A 289 12.64 -20.48 2.28
C VAL A 289 13.98 -21.08 1.76
N LEU A 290 13.92 -21.92 0.72
CA LEU A 290 15.13 -22.48 0.10
C LEU A 290 16.03 -21.38 -0.49
N LYS A 291 15.45 -20.40 -1.20
CA LYS A 291 16.21 -19.25 -1.74
C LYS A 291 16.83 -18.41 -0.64
N ALA A 292 16.10 -18.13 0.44
CA ALA A 292 16.60 -17.38 1.58
C ALA A 292 17.83 -18.07 2.19
N LYS A 293 17.74 -19.36 2.45
CA LYS A 293 18.87 -20.16 2.96
C LYS A 293 20.06 -20.14 2.00
N GLN A 294 19.85 -20.40 0.72
CA GLN A 294 20.91 -20.36 -0.30
C GLN A 294 21.63 -19.02 -0.38
N ARG A 295 20.87 -17.91 -0.33
CA ARG A 295 21.44 -16.56 -0.37
C ARG A 295 22.28 -16.24 0.87
N ILE A 296 21.87 -16.72 2.04
CA ILE A 296 22.64 -16.57 3.28
C ILE A 296 23.88 -17.44 3.24
N LEU A 297 23.77 -18.72 2.85
CA LEU A 297 24.91 -19.65 2.71
C LEU A 297 25.95 -19.13 1.72
N HIS A 298 25.54 -18.46 0.67
CA HIS A 298 26.48 -17.83 -0.27
C HIS A 298 27.37 -16.75 0.38
N ILE A 299 26.93 -16.14 1.48
CA ILE A 299 27.69 -15.12 2.21
C ILE A 299 28.52 -15.74 3.32
N VAL A 300 27.93 -16.64 4.10
CA VAL A 300 28.57 -17.19 5.31
C VAL A 300 29.37 -18.47 5.06
N GLY A 301 29.28 -19.02 3.85
CA GLY A 301 29.89 -20.30 3.48
C GLY A 301 28.89 -21.45 3.58
N ASP A 302 28.85 -22.26 2.51
CA ASP A 302 27.98 -23.42 2.41
C ASP A 302 28.67 -24.67 3.02
N ASN A 303 28.44 -24.89 4.30
CA ASN A 303 28.92 -26.04 5.04
C ASN A 303 27.83 -26.65 5.93
N LYS A 304 28.07 -27.86 6.42
CA LYS A 304 27.07 -28.59 7.21
C LYS A 304 26.61 -27.83 8.48
N PRO A 305 27.51 -27.29 9.33
CA PRO A 305 27.10 -26.53 10.51
C PRO A 305 26.16 -25.34 10.17
N ASN A 306 26.49 -24.55 9.17
CA ASN A 306 25.69 -23.40 8.76
C ASN A 306 24.34 -23.85 8.23
N ARG A 307 24.26 -24.93 7.44
CA ARG A 307 22.98 -25.49 6.99
C ARG A 307 22.11 -25.95 8.16
N ASP A 308 22.71 -26.66 9.13
CA ASP A 308 22.00 -27.19 10.30
C ASP A 308 21.38 -26.05 11.15
N ILE A 309 22.06 -24.91 11.28
CA ILE A 309 21.52 -23.73 11.97
C ILE A 309 20.38 -23.11 11.16
N LEU A 310 20.60 -22.87 9.88
CA LEU A 310 19.56 -22.26 9.03
C LEU A 310 18.32 -23.14 8.88
N ASP A 311 18.47 -24.47 8.91
CA ASP A 311 17.34 -25.40 8.87
C ASP A 311 16.48 -25.35 10.12
N LYS A 312 17.04 -24.96 11.25
CA LYS A 312 16.30 -24.73 12.51
C LYS A 312 15.67 -23.34 12.56
N ASN A 313 16.32 -22.33 11.98
CA ASN A 313 16.00 -20.94 12.19
C ASN A 313 15.16 -20.32 11.04
N ILE A 314 15.19 -20.91 9.83
CA ILE A 314 14.41 -20.41 8.70
C ILE A 314 13.45 -21.51 8.25
N LEU A 315 12.15 -21.31 8.53
CA LEU A 315 11.14 -22.35 8.45
C LEU A 315 10.07 -22.07 7.40
N CYS A 316 9.63 -23.14 6.74
CA CYS A 316 8.43 -23.09 5.91
C CYS A 316 7.19 -23.29 6.78
N LYS A 317 6.57 -22.19 7.20
CA LYS A 317 5.38 -22.16 8.06
C LYS A 317 4.49 -20.97 7.69
N ASN A 318 3.22 -21.04 8.07
CA ASN A 318 2.33 -19.90 7.97
C ASN A 318 2.60 -18.94 9.15
N GLY A 319 3.23 -17.80 8.88
CA GLY A 319 3.59 -16.80 9.89
C GLY A 319 2.41 -16.22 10.68
N MET A 320 1.17 -16.38 10.18
CA MET A 320 -0.03 -15.90 10.89
C MET A 320 -0.48 -16.79 12.04
N ILE A 321 -0.05 -18.07 12.03
CA ILE A 321 -0.50 -19.08 13.00
C ILE A 321 0.64 -19.86 13.62
N TYR A 322 1.89 -19.59 13.20
CA TYR A 322 3.07 -20.23 13.78
C TYR A 322 3.36 -19.63 15.16
N ASP A 323 3.71 -20.46 16.12
CA ASP A 323 3.98 -20.08 17.53
C ASP A 323 5.37 -19.46 17.76
N TYR A 324 6.18 -19.33 16.72
CA TYR A 324 7.55 -18.79 16.75
C TYR A 324 8.48 -19.45 17.79
N SER A 325 8.20 -20.71 18.16
CA SER A 325 8.99 -21.43 19.16
C SER A 325 10.42 -21.75 18.69
N PHE A 326 10.64 -21.90 17.37
CA PHE A 326 11.91 -22.28 16.71
C PHE A 326 12.71 -23.40 17.42
N ARG A 327 12.20 -23.93 18.52
CA ARG A 327 12.80 -24.99 19.32
C ARG A 327 11.88 -26.19 19.37
N LYS A 328 12.46 -27.39 19.29
CA LYS A 328 11.71 -28.60 19.64
C LYS A 328 11.19 -28.44 21.06
N ALA A 329 9.87 -28.50 21.20
CA ALA A 329 9.17 -28.29 22.45
C ALA A 329 9.78 -29.14 23.59
N LYS A 330 10.45 -28.49 24.51
CA LYS A 330 10.59 -28.89 25.91
C LYS A 330 10.37 -27.60 26.71
N GLY A 331 9.14 -27.40 27.19
CA GLY A 331 8.85 -26.49 28.28
C GLY A 331 8.90 -25.00 27.98
N VAL A 332 8.46 -24.54 26.82
CA VAL A 332 8.20 -23.12 26.59
C VAL A 332 6.70 -22.93 26.46
N GLU A 333 6.16 -22.28 27.46
CA GLU A 333 4.77 -21.88 27.55
C GLU A 333 4.36 -21.02 26.35
N LYS A 334 3.14 -21.23 25.93
CA LYS A 334 2.40 -20.53 24.88
C LYS A 334 2.28 -19.02 25.16
N TYR A 335 3.23 -18.23 24.70
CA TYR A 335 3.19 -16.78 24.87
C TYR A 335 2.31 -16.04 23.84
N TYR A 336 1.71 -16.74 22.87
CA TYR A 336 0.99 -16.11 21.75
C TYR A 336 -0.39 -16.74 21.45
N GLU A 337 -1.07 -17.33 22.47
CA GLU A 337 -2.44 -17.84 22.29
C GLU A 337 -3.51 -16.75 22.20
N HIS A 338 -3.14 -15.46 22.32
CA HIS A 338 -4.11 -14.34 22.42
C HIS A 338 -3.76 -13.11 21.58
N ILE A 339 -3.24 -13.26 20.38
CA ILE A 339 -3.18 -12.15 19.40
C ILE A 339 -4.00 -12.50 18.17
#